data_aef0084a09266022e19f9f475cab79f3
#
_entry.id   aef0084a09266022e19f9f475cab79f3
#
_cell.length_a   1.000
_cell.length_b   1.000
_cell.length_c   1.000
_cell.angle_alpha   90.00
_cell.angle_beta   90.00
_cell.angle_gamma   90.00
#
_symmetry.space_group_name_H-M   'P 1'
#
loop_
_entity.id
_entity.type
_entity.pdbx_description
1 polymer ?
#
loop_
_entity_poly.entity_id
_entity_poly.type
_entity_poly.pdbx_seq_one_letter_code
_entity_poly.pdbx_strand_id
1 'polypeptide(L)'
;MRSRWNDAEAAALSGVELLVYASRLVGAETSLVVWGGGNTSIKVTERDHRGRDIPVLRVKGSGSDLKSIQKKDFPGVRLDDIRALLERQDMGDEEMVAYLAHALQEPGGVRPSIETLLHGFVDAPVVIHTHADAIVSLTNNDRAADVLTGVYGKDVIALDYRRPGFKISRETADAIAAHPEARALLLENTARSAGARACARPTTPRWS
;
A
#
# COMPACT_ATOMS: atom_id res chain seq x y z
N MET A 1 -6.26 20.43 -6.11
CA MET A 1 -7.24 19.37 -5.70
C MET A 1 -7.87 19.77 -4.37
N ARG A 2 -9.18 19.58 -4.18
CA ARG A 2 -9.85 19.75 -2.87
C ARG A 2 -10.05 18.39 -2.23
N SER A 3 -9.79 18.28 -0.93
CA SER A 3 -10.10 17.05 -0.18
C SER A 3 -11.60 16.73 -0.29
N ARG A 4 -11.91 15.47 -0.57
CA ARG A 4 -13.28 14.92 -0.53
C ARG A 4 -13.57 14.18 0.77
N TRP A 5 -12.60 14.15 1.68
CA TRP A 5 -12.77 13.53 2.99
C TRP A 5 -13.80 14.29 3.81
N ASN A 6 -14.72 13.56 4.41
CA ASN A 6 -15.74 14.10 5.31
C ASN A 6 -15.61 13.44 6.68
N ASP A 7 -15.25 14.21 7.69
CA ASP A 7 -15.01 13.71 9.05
C ASP A 7 -16.28 13.08 9.67
N ALA A 8 -17.46 13.62 9.38
CA ALA A 8 -18.71 13.09 9.91
C ALA A 8 -19.05 11.72 9.31
N GLU A 9 -18.82 11.53 8.01
CA GLU A 9 -19.01 10.22 7.36
C GLU A 9 -17.97 9.22 7.86
N ALA A 10 -16.70 9.63 7.95
CA ALA A 10 -15.60 8.79 8.41
C ALA A 10 -15.76 8.33 9.87
N ALA A 11 -16.27 9.21 10.75
CA ALA A 11 -16.47 8.91 12.17
C ALA A 11 -17.50 7.79 12.43
N ALA A 12 -18.39 7.53 11.48
CA ALA A 12 -19.36 6.44 11.56
C ALA A 12 -18.80 5.08 11.11
N LEU A 13 -17.57 5.05 10.58
CA LEU A 13 -16.95 3.88 9.96
C LEU A 13 -15.71 3.45 10.78
N SER A 14 -15.37 2.16 10.72
CA SER A 14 -14.18 1.61 11.36
C SER A 14 -13.55 0.49 10.54
N GLY A 15 -12.28 0.20 10.81
CA GLY A 15 -11.57 -0.92 10.19
C GLY A 15 -11.70 -0.95 8.66
N VAL A 16 -12.12 -2.07 8.11
CA VAL A 16 -12.22 -2.27 6.65
C VAL A 16 -13.27 -1.37 5.99
N GLU A 17 -14.32 -0.96 6.70
CA GLU A 17 -15.36 -0.06 6.16
C GLU A 17 -14.80 1.34 5.93
N LEU A 18 -14.00 1.83 6.86
CA LEU A 18 -13.28 3.10 6.71
C LEU A 18 -12.24 3.01 5.58
N LEU A 19 -11.55 1.85 5.45
CA LEU A 19 -10.65 1.60 4.32
C LEU A 19 -11.39 1.64 2.99
N VAL A 20 -12.57 1.01 2.86
CA VAL A 20 -13.41 1.07 1.66
C VAL A 20 -13.78 2.50 1.32
N TYR A 21 -14.21 3.29 2.30
CA TYR A 21 -14.54 4.69 2.12
C TYR A 21 -13.35 5.50 1.58
N ALA A 22 -12.19 5.42 2.25
CA ALA A 22 -10.97 6.09 1.83
C ALA A 22 -10.52 5.66 0.43
N SER A 23 -10.58 4.36 0.14
CA SER A 23 -10.20 3.80 -1.15
C SER A 23 -11.05 4.31 -2.29
N ARG A 24 -12.37 4.42 -2.08
CA ARG A 24 -13.30 4.97 -3.07
C ARG A 24 -13.07 6.45 -3.34
N LEU A 25 -12.70 7.24 -2.32
CA LEU A 25 -12.33 8.63 -2.51
C LEU A 25 -11.08 8.77 -3.38
N VAL A 26 -10.06 7.93 -3.14
CA VAL A 26 -8.84 7.88 -3.98
C VAL A 26 -9.17 7.40 -5.39
N GLY A 27 -9.94 6.33 -5.54
CA GLY A 27 -10.32 5.76 -6.84
C GLY A 27 -11.26 6.63 -7.67
N ALA A 28 -11.99 7.56 -7.03
CA ALA A 28 -12.83 8.54 -7.72
C ALA A 28 -12.05 9.71 -8.33
N GLU A 29 -10.77 9.86 -7.95
CA GLU A 29 -9.90 10.93 -8.44
C GLU A 29 -8.91 10.38 -9.46
N THR A 30 -9.22 10.55 -10.74
CA THR A 30 -8.44 9.98 -11.86
C THR A 30 -7.03 10.53 -11.96
N SER A 31 -6.76 11.72 -11.41
CA SER A 31 -5.40 12.26 -11.30
C SER A 31 -4.55 11.58 -10.22
N LEU A 32 -5.14 10.77 -9.34
CA LEU A 32 -4.43 9.96 -8.36
C LEU A 32 -4.24 8.51 -8.81
N VAL A 33 -5.28 7.92 -9.41
CA VAL A 33 -5.24 6.55 -9.92
C VAL A 33 -6.15 6.40 -11.13
N VAL A 34 -5.72 5.55 -12.07
CA VAL A 34 -6.56 5.06 -13.16
C VAL A 34 -7.11 3.68 -12.82
N TRP A 35 -8.05 3.17 -13.61
CA TRP A 35 -8.64 1.85 -13.42
C TRP A 35 -7.57 0.77 -13.20
N GLY A 36 -7.76 -0.02 -12.15
CA GLY A 36 -6.84 -1.09 -11.76
C GLY A 36 -5.55 -0.63 -11.06
N GLY A 37 -5.21 0.67 -11.13
CA GLY A 37 -4.02 1.23 -10.48
C GLY A 37 -4.20 1.46 -8.99
N GLY A 38 -3.06 1.63 -8.30
CA GLY A 38 -3.01 1.87 -6.87
C GLY A 38 -3.55 0.74 -6.01
N ASN A 39 -3.27 0.80 -4.73
CA ASN A 39 -3.89 -0.08 -3.75
C ASN A 39 -3.85 0.52 -2.35
N THR A 40 -4.65 -0.06 -1.47
CA THR A 40 -4.80 0.41 -0.09
C THR A 40 -4.84 -0.78 0.85
N SER A 41 -4.43 -0.57 2.08
CA SER A 41 -4.50 -1.59 3.12
C SER A 41 -4.68 -0.99 4.51
N ILE A 42 -5.16 -1.82 5.42
CA ILE A 42 -5.23 -1.54 6.86
C ILE A 42 -4.77 -2.76 7.66
N LYS A 43 -4.06 -2.52 8.75
CA LYS A 43 -3.73 -3.54 9.75
C LYS A 43 -4.79 -3.51 10.84
N VAL A 44 -5.39 -4.65 11.09
CA VAL A 44 -6.48 -4.84 12.07
C VAL A 44 -6.23 -6.08 12.91
N THR A 45 -6.88 -6.17 14.05
CA THR A 45 -6.94 -7.40 14.83
C THR A 45 -8.25 -8.12 14.51
N GLU A 46 -8.17 -9.38 14.13
CA GLU A 46 -9.32 -10.21 13.80
C GLU A 46 -9.20 -11.59 14.45
N ARG A 47 -10.33 -12.30 14.59
CA ARG A 47 -10.32 -13.66 15.12
C ARG A 47 -10.00 -14.68 14.03
N ASP A 48 -9.05 -15.56 14.32
CA ASP A 48 -8.78 -16.73 13.48
C ASP A 48 -9.86 -17.83 13.65
N HIS A 49 -9.77 -18.89 12.84
CA HIS A 49 -10.66 -20.05 12.90
C HIS A 49 -10.61 -20.82 14.24
N ARG A 50 -9.66 -20.53 15.12
CA ARG A 50 -9.52 -21.08 16.47
C ARG A 50 -10.04 -20.13 17.55
N GLY A 51 -10.61 -18.98 17.16
CA GLY A 51 -11.11 -17.94 18.05
C GLY A 51 -10.04 -17.07 18.70
N ARG A 52 -8.78 -17.11 18.23
CA ARG A 52 -7.68 -16.29 18.75
C ARG A 52 -7.62 -14.96 18.00
N ASP A 53 -7.38 -13.89 18.72
CA ASP A 53 -7.11 -12.58 18.11
C ASP A 53 -5.73 -12.59 17.48
N ILE A 54 -5.66 -12.30 16.19
CA ILE A 54 -4.43 -12.25 15.38
C ILE A 54 -4.33 -10.95 14.59
N PRO A 55 -3.13 -10.44 14.33
CA PRO A 55 -2.94 -9.32 13.44
C PRO A 55 -3.16 -9.74 11.98
N VAL A 56 -4.01 -8.99 11.28
CA VAL A 56 -4.39 -9.22 9.89
C VAL A 56 -4.15 -7.98 9.07
N LEU A 57 -3.55 -8.15 7.91
CA LEU A 57 -3.46 -7.14 6.86
C LEU A 57 -4.64 -7.32 5.90
N ARG A 58 -5.57 -6.38 5.90
CA ARG A 58 -6.60 -6.27 4.87
C ARG A 58 -6.04 -5.40 3.74
N VAL A 59 -5.83 -5.98 2.58
CA VAL A 59 -5.19 -5.33 1.43
C VAL A 59 -6.02 -5.54 0.18
N LYS A 60 -6.03 -4.54 -0.72
CA LYS A 60 -6.75 -4.62 -2.01
C LYS A 60 -6.42 -5.91 -2.75
N GLY A 61 -7.45 -6.62 -3.15
CA GLY A 61 -7.35 -7.81 -3.99
C GLY A 61 -6.93 -7.48 -5.43
N SER A 62 -6.23 -8.43 -6.05
CA SER A 62 -5.82 -8.32 -7.46
C SER A 62 -7.04 -8.23 -8.37
N GLY A 63 -7.01 -7.31 -9.33
CA GLY A 63 -8.09 -7.10 -10.30
C GLY A 63 -9.27 -6.24 -9.81
N SER A 64 -9.28 -5.79 -8.56
CA SER A 64 -10.31 -4.88 -8.05
C SER A 64 -9.99 -3.43 -8.44
N ASP A 65 -11.02 -2.60 -8.61
CA ASP A 65 -10.89 -1.16 -8.87
C ASP A 65 -11.22 -0.36 -7.61
N LEU A 66 -10.33 0.54 -7.20
CA LEU A 66 -10.51 1.38 -6.00
C LEU A 66 -11.81 2.19 -6.03
N LYS A 67 -12.24 2.65 -7.21
CA LYS A 67 -13.48 3.44 -7.35
C LYS A 67 -14.74 2.69 -6.93
N SER A 68 -14.79 1.38 -7.20
CA SER A 68 -15.96 0.52 -6.95
C SER A 68 -15.72 -0.54 -5.86
N ILE A 69 -14.57 -0.52 -5.21
CA ILE A 69 -14.12 -1.53 -4.25
C ILE A 69 -15.12 -1.74 -3.11
N GLN A 70 -15.25 -2.97 -2.66
CA GLN A 70 -16.13 -3.40 -1.58
C GLN A 70 -15.32 -4.14 -0.52
N LYS A 71 -15.89 -4.35 0.67
CA LYS A 71 -15.25 -5.08 1.77
C LYS A 71 -14.73 -6.46 1.37
N LYS A 72 -15.48 -7.20 0.54
CA LYS A 72 -15.09 -8.53 0.02
C LYS A 72 -13.84 -8.51 -0.87
N ASP A 73 -13.48 -7.35 -1.41
CA ASP A 73 -12.33 -7.17 -2.29
C ASP A 73 -11.04 -6.91 -1.50
N PHE A 74 -11.09 -6.95 -0.16
CA PHE A 74 -9.96 -6.84 0.75
C PHE A 74 -9.70 -8.18 1.45
N PRO A 75 -9.03 -9.15 0.78
CA PRO A 75 -8.62 -10.38 1.46
C PRO A 75 -7.79 -10.09 2.70
N GLY A 76 -7.98 -10.92 3.73
CA GLY A 76 -7.19 -10.90 4.95
C GLY A 76 -5.96 -11.78 4.79
N VAL A 77 -4.79 -11.23 5.11
CA VAL A 77 -3.52 -11.95 5.15
C VAL A 77 -2.95 -11.88 6.57
N ARG A 78 -2.55 -13.02 7.13
CA ARG A 78 -1.94 -13.05 8.47
C ARG A 78 -0.67 -12.22 8.47
N LEU A 79 -0.65 -11.15 9.26
CA LEU A 79 0.42 -10.15 9.23
C LEU A 79 1.74 -10.74 9.76
N ASP A 80 1.68 -11.64 10.72
CA ASP A 80 2.88 -12.30 11.27
C ASP A 80 3.57 -13.16 10.20
N ASP A 81 2.81 -13.87 9.36
CA ASP A 81 3.37 -14.62 8.24
C ASP A 81 4.08 -13.68 7.25
N ILE A 82 3.49 -12.51 6.96
CA ILE A 82 4.13 -11.52 6.08
C ILE A 82 5.41 -10.98 6.72
N ARG A 83 5.36 -10.59 7.99
CA ARG A 83 6.52 -10.00 8.69
C ARG A 83 7.67 -10.99 8.87
N ALA A 84 7.39 -12.28 9.00
CA ALA A 84 8.43 -13.32 9.04
C ALA A 84 9.33 -13.31 7.79
N LEU A 85 8.81 -12.87 6.65
CA LEU A 85 9.60 -12.74 5.42
C LEU A 85 10.66 -11.62 5.46
N LEU A 86 10.62 -10.72 6.46
CA LEU A 86 11.70 -9.76 6.70
C LEU A 86 13.04 -10.41 7.05
N GLU A 87 13.05 -11.65 7.51
CA GLU A 87 14.27 -12.40 7.78
C GLU A 87 14.90 -13.00 6.51
N ARG A 88 14.15 -13.06 5.41
CA ARG A 88 14.64 -13.61 4.13
C ARG A 88 15.40 -12.56 3.32
N GLN A 89 16.41 -13.02 2.57
CA GLN A 89 17.20 -12.16 1.71
C GLN A 89 16.61 -11.99 0.31
N ASP A 90 15.96 -13.03 -0.21
CA ASP A 90 15.37 -13.05 -1.55
C ASP A 90 14.21 -14.03 -1.63
N MET A 91 13.32 -13.81 -2.61
CA MET A 91 12.19 -14.66 -2.93
C MET A 91 11.75 -14.44 -4.38
N GLY A 92 11.57 -15.52 -5.11
CA GLY A 92 11.05 -15.47 -6.49
C GLY A 92 9.55 -15.15 -6.53
N ASP A 93 9.09 -14.64 -7.68
CA ASP A 93 7.68 -14.22 -7.85
C ASP A 93 6.69 -15.37 -7.65
N GLU A 94 7.00 -16.57 -8.18
CA GLU A 94 6.13 -17.75 -8.04
C GLU A 94 6.03 -18.22 -6.58
N GLU A 95 7.18 -18.25 -5.89
CA GLU A 95 7.24 -18.60 -4.47
C GLU A 95 6.47 -17.58 -3.63
N MET A 96 6.62 -16.27 -3.91
CA MET A 96 5.90 -15.21 -3.24
C MET A 96 4.38 -15.36 -3.40
N VAL A 97 3.92 -15.66 -4.60
CA VAL A 97 2.50 -15.87 -4.89
C VAL A 97 1.96 -17.08 -4.12
N ALA A 98 2.69 -18.19 -4.10
CA ALA A 98 2.32 -19.37 -3.33
C ALA A 98 2.30 -19.08 -1.82
N TYR A 99 3.30 -18.37 -1.31
CA TYR A 99 3.37 -17.98 0.09
C TYR A 99 2.18 -17.10 0.49
N LEU A 100 1.85 -16.08 -0.30
CA LEU A 100 0.70 -15.20 -0.05
C LEU A 100 -0.63 -15.98 -0.02
N ALA A 101 -0.77 -17.01 -0.89
CA ALA A 101 -1.95 -17.86 -0.87
C ALA A 101 -2.06 -18.68 0.44
N HIS A 102 -0.94 -19.16 0.97
CA HIS A 102 -0.91 -19.85 2.27
C HIS A 102 -1.13 -18.89 3.47
N ALA A 103 -0.72 -17.64 3.35
CA ALA A 103 -0.90 -16.63 4.38
C ALA A 103 -2.31 -16.06 4.46
N LEU A 104 -3.21 -16.39 3.51
CA LEU A 104 -4.62 -15.98 3.57
C LEU A 104 -5.29 -16.49 4.85
N GLN A 105 -6.07 -15.62 5.49
CA GLN A 105 -6.89 -15.97 6.64
C GLN A 105 -8.11 -16.80 6.24
N GLU A 106 -8.73 -16.44 5.12
CA GLU A 106 -9.85 -17.18 4.54
C GLU A 106 -9.35 -17.96 3.30
N PRO A 107 -9.23 -19.30 3.38
CA PRO A 107 -8.86 -20.12 2.23
C PRO A 107 -9.83 -19.93 1.05
N GLY A 108 -9.29 -19.78 -0.16
CA GLY A 108 -10.09 -19.54 -1.36
C GLY A 108 -10.62 -18.11 -1.53
N GLY A 109 -10.20 -17.19 -0.67
CA GLY A 109 -10.48 -15.76 -0.82
C GLY A 109 -9.87 -15.14 -2.08
N VAL A 110 -10.24 -13.89 -2.34
CA VAL A 110 -9.66 -13.11 -3.45
C VAL A 110 -8.14 -13.07 -3.32
N ARG A 111 -7.43 -13.25 -4.44
CA ARG A 111 -5.97 -13.18 -4.46
C ARG A 111 -5.48 -11.79 -4.01
N PRO A 112 -4.59 -11.70 -3.03
CA PRO A 112 -4.03 -10.42 -2.59
C PRO A 112 -3.23 -9.74 -3.71
N SER A 113 -3.06 -8.43 -3.63
CA SER A 113 -2.17 -7.68 -4.53
C SER A 113 -0.74 -8.23 -4.47
N ILE A 114 -0.01 -8.18 -5.60
CA ILE A 114 1.42 -8.49 -5.64
C ILE A 114 2.26 -7.59 -4.71
N GLU A 115 1.71 -6.44 -4.32
CA GLU A 115 2.35 -5.49 -3.42
C GLU A 115 1.99 -5.70 -1.94
N THR A 116 1.35 -6.81 -1.61
CA THR A 116 0.96 -7.17 -0.24
C THR A 116 2.15 -7.15 0.72
N LEU A 117 3.32 -7.61 0.28
CA LEU A 117 4.53 -7.59 1.11
C LEU A 117 4.95 -6.16 1.45
N LEU A 118 4.96 -5.25 0.47
CA LEU A 118 5.24 -3.83 0.69
C LEU A 118 4.32 -3.26 1.78
N HIS A 119 3.01 -3.50 1.66
CA HIS A 119 2.03 -3.04 2.64
C HIS A 119 2.21 -3.67 4.02
N GLY A 120 2.60 -4.94 4.08
CA GLY A 120 2.82 -5.66 5.34
C GLY A 120 4.09 -5.23 6.07
N PHE A 121 5.16 -4.96 5.31
CA PHE A 121 6.46 -4.57 5.84
C PHE A 121 6.50 -3.13 6.37
N VAL A 122 5.76 -2.21 5.75
CA VAL A 122 5.66 -0.83 6.22
C VAL A 122 5.00 -0.78 7.59
N ASP A 123 5.69 -0.23 8.59
CA ASP A 123 5.15 -0.10 9.95
C ASP A 123 4.24 1.13 10.07
N ALA A 124 3.08 1.04 9.41
CA ALA A 124 2.00 2.00 9.49
C ALA A 124 0.65 1.26 9.54
N PRO A 125 -0.33 1.74 10.29
CA PRO A 125 -1.64 1.08 10.40
C PRO A 125 -2.40 1.08 9.08
N VAL A 126 -2.21 2.10 8.25
CA VAL A 126 -2.83 2.24 6.94
C VAL A 126 -1.77 2.58 5.92
N VAL A 127 -1.82 1.97 4.74
CA VAL A 127 -0.96 2.30 3.60
C VAL A 127 -1.84 2.61 2.40
N ILE A 128 -1.59 3.76 1.78
CA ILE A 128 -2.26 4.20 0.54
C ILE A 128 -1.20 4.35 -0.54
N HIS A 129 -1.37 3.61 -1.62
CA HIS A 129 -0.50 3.63 -2.79
C HIS A 129 -1.28 4.21 -3.99
N THR A 130 -0.72 5.23 -4.62
CA THR A 130 -1.31 5.92 -5.77
C THR A 130 -0.31 6.04 -6.92
N HIS A 131 -0.85 6.32 -8.13
CA HIS A 131 -0.07 6.65 -9.32
C HIS A 131 -0.40 8.08 -9.75
N ALA A 132 -0.23 9.05 -8.84
CA ALA A 132 -0.62 10.44 -9.08
C ALA A 132 0.12 11.06 -10.29
N ASP A 133 -0.63 11.60 -11.25
CA ASP A 133 -0.08 12.17 -12.50
C ASP A 133 1.02 13.20 -12.24
N ALA A 134 0.84 14.06 -11.23
CA ALA A 134 1.85 15.05 -10.85
C ALA A 134 3.16 14.40 -10.38
N ILE A 135 3.08 13.30 -9.61
CA ILE A 135 4.25 12.57 -9.13
C ILE A 135 4.90 11.82 -10.29
N VAL A 136 4.09 11.15 -11.13
CA VAL A 136 4.58 10.47 -12.34
C VAL A 136 5.36 11.43 -13.23
N SER A 137 4.86 12.65 -13.42
CA SER A 137 5.52 13.67 -14.23
C SER A 137 6.87 14.10 -13.65
N LEU A 138 7.00 14.16 -12.33
CA LEU A 138 8.26 14.52 -11.64
C LEU A 138 9.25 13.37 -11.59
N THR A 139 8.78 12.13 -11.48
CA THR A 139 9.66 10.95 -11.30
C THR A 139 10.09 10.32 -12.63
N ASN A 140 9.47 10.66 -13.74
CA ASN A 140 9.74 10.10 -15.06
C ASN A 140 10.77 10.91 -15.87
N ASN A 141 11.86 11.29 -15.24
CA ASN A 141 12.97 11.99 -15.90
C ASN A 141 14.31 11.63 -15.25
N ASP A 142 15.42 11.93 -15.93
CA ASP A 142 16.77 11.60 -15.49
C ASP A 142 17.23 12.41 -14.26
N ARG A 143 16.48 13.42 -13.86
CA ARG A 143 16.78 14.29 -12.72
C ARG A 143 15.73 14.16 -11.60
N ALA A 144 15.01 13.04 -11.57
CA ALA A 144 13.92 12.80 -10.61
C ALA A 144 14.38 13.03 -9.15
N ALA A 145 15.49 12.44 -8.74
CA ALA A 145 16.02 12.58 -7.39
C ALA A 145 16.28 14.05 -7.01
N ASP A 146 16.93 14.84 -7.90
CA ASP A 146 17.19 16.26 -7.67
C ASP A 146 15.89 17.05 -7.53
N VAL A 147 14.94 16.79 -8.43
CA VAL A 147 13.63 17.47 -8.45
C VAL A 147 12.85 17.16 -7.19
N LEU A 148 12.77 15.88 -6.80
CA LEU A 148 12.04 15.45 -5.60
C LEU A 148 12.65 16.02 -4.33
N THR A 149 13.98 16.00 -4.23
CA THR A 149 14.72 16.61 -3.10
C THR A 149 14.49 18.11 -3.02
N GLY A 150 14.49 18.80 -4.16
CA GLY A 150 14.25 20.24 -4.24
C GLY A 150 12.81 20.64 -3.87
N VAL A 151 11.82 19.80 -4.19
CA VAL A 151 10.39 20.08 -3.95
C VAL A 151 9.97 19.67 -2.53
N TYR A 152 10.38 18.49 -2.09
CA TYR A 152 9.84 17.85 -0.87
C TYR A 152 10.86 17.77 0.28
N GLY A 153 12.15 18.00 0.02
CA GLY A 153 13.19 17.92 1.05
C GLY A 153 13.21 16.57 1.76
N LYS A 154 13.19 16.58 3.10
CA LYS A 154 13.23 15.39 3.96
C LYS A 154 11.88 14.73 4.17
N ASP A 155 10.80 15.35 3.73
CA ASP A 155 9.44 14.83 3.94
C ASP A 155 9.16 13.59 3.08
N VAL A 156 10.01 13.32 2.09
CA VAL A 156 9.80 12.25 1.11
C VAL A 156 11.09 11.44 0.93
N ILE A 157 10.92 10.11 0.92
CA ILE A 157 11.95 9.17 0.50
C ILE A 157 11.80 8.93 -1.00
N ALA A 158 12.86 9.08 -1.76
CA ALA A 158 12.94 8.70 -3.16
C ALA A 158 13.70 7.37 -3.29
N LEU A 159 13.11 6.39 -3.93
CA LEU A 159 13.74 5.12 -4.25
C LEU A 159 13.73 4.88 -5.75
N ASP A 160 14.84 4.36 -6.26
CA ASP A 160 14.90 3.86 -7.63
C ASP A 160 13.81 2.82 -7.90
N TYR A 161 13.28 2.85 -9.11
CA TYR A 161 12.31 1.84 -9.53
C TYR A 161 12.92 0.43 -9.50
N ARG A 162 12.13 -0.45 -8.93
CA ARG A 162 12.30 -1.90 -9.04
C ARG A 162 10.98 -2.52 -9.47
N ARG A 163 11.05 -3.63 -10.17
CA ARG A 163 9.85 -4.42 -10.47
C ARG A 163 9.11 -4.77 -9.15
N PRO A 164 7.77 -4.66 -9.13
CA PRO A 164 6.97 -5.10 -7.98
C PRO A 164 7.30 -6.54 -7.59
N GLY A 165 7.52 -6.76 -6.30
CA GLY A 165 7.88 -8.06 -5.77
C GLY A 165 8.59 -7.95 -4.43
N PHE A 166 9.26 -9.01 -4.05
CA PHE A 166 9.92 -9.13 -2.75
C PHE A 166 10.98 -8.05 -2.51
N LYS A 167 11.88 -7.87 -3.50
CA LYS A 167 13.03 -6.96 -3.36
C LYS A 167 12.62 -5.52 -3.09
N ILE A 168 11.72 -4.96 -3.90
CA ILE A 168 11.25 -3.57 -3.68
C ILE A 168 10.50 -3.42 -2.36
N SER A 169 9.79 -4.45 -1.92
CA SER A 169 9.10 -4.44 -0.63
C SER A 169 10.09 -4.34 0.54
N ARG A 170 11.21 -5.06 0.46
CA ARG A 170 12.30 -4.99 1.44
C ARG A 170 12.99 -3.63 1.42
N GLU A 171 13.43 -3.16 0.26
CA GLU A 171 14.08 -1.86 0.09
C GLU A 171 13.18 -0.73 0.62
N THR A 172 11.86 -0.80 0.39
CA THR A 172 10.88 0.15 0.93
C THR A 172 10.85 0.12 2.46
N ALA A 173 10.81 -1.07 3.07
CA ALA A 173 10.79 -1.22 4.52
C ALA A 173 12.06 -0.66 5.15
N ASP A 174 13.22 -1.00 4.60
CA ASP A 174 14.53 -0.54 5.08
C ASP A 174 14.66 0.99 4.97
N ALA A 175 14.22 1.56 3.85
CA ALA A 175 14.25 3.00 3.64
C ALA A 175 13.32 3.76 4.61
N ILE A 176 12.12 3.26 4.86
CA ILE A 176 11.19 3.87 5.82
C ILE A 176 11.71 3.75 7.25
N ALA A 177 12.36 2.64 7.59
CA ALA A 177 12.97 2.47 8.92
C ALA A 177 14.14 3.43 9.13
N ALA A 178 14.93 3.71 8.08
CA ALA A 178 16.04 4.66 8.12
C ALA A 178 15.59 6.13 8.16
N HIS A 179 14.38 6.44 7.74
CA HIS A 179 13.82 7.79 7.63
C HIS A 179 12.45 7.90 8.32
N PRO A 180 12.38 7.79 9.66
CA PRO A 180 11.12 7.78 10.40
C PRO A 180 10.34 9.10 10.30
N GLU A 181 11.01 10.20 9.96
CA GLU A 181 10.44 11.53 9.74
C GLU A 181 9.67 11.63 8.41
N ALA A 182 9.98 10.78 7.43
CA ALA A 182 9.39 10.87 6.10
C ALA A 182 7.89 10.56 6.13
N ARG A 183 7.14 11.38 5.40
CA ARG A 183 5.67 11.31 5.31
C ARG A 183 5.20 10.49 4.11
N ALA A 184 6.05 10.35 3.10
CA ALA A 184 5.76 9.59 1.90
C ALA A 184 7.03 8.95 1.32
N LEU A 185 6.83 7.91 0.51
CA LEU A 185 7.87 7.29 -0.28
C LEU A 185 7.45 7.33 -1.75
N LEU A 186 8.35 7.75 -2.61
CA LEU A 186 8.15 7.82 -4.05
C LEU A 186 9.10 6.83 -4.73
N LEU A 187 8.58 6.12 -5.73
CA LEU A 187 9.37 5.26 -6.59
C LEU A 187 9.66 6.02 -7.90
N GLU A 188 10.93 6.20 -8.22
CA GLU A 188 11.39 6.93 -9.39
C GLU A 188 11.36 6.07 -10.66
N ASN A 189 11.41 6.73 -11.81
CA ASN A 189 11.59 6.10 -13.13
C ASN A 189 10.62 4.95 -13.47
N THR A 190 9.39 5.05 -13.03
CA THR A 190 8.35 4.06 -13.35
C THR A 190 7.87 4.12 -14.80
N ALA A 191 8.34 5.10 -15.61
CA ALA A 191 7.99 5.25 -17.02
C ALA A 191 8.40 4.08 -17.92
N ARG A 192 9.39 3.30 -17.52
CA ARG A 192 9.76 2.07 -18.25
C ARG A 192 8.80 0.92 -18.01
N SER A 193 7.86 1.06 -17.05
CA SER A 193 6.80 0.10 -16.77
C SER A 193 5.62 0.77 -16.05
N ALA A 194 4.73 1.41 -16.81
CA ALA A 194 3.40 1.88 -16.41
C ALA A 194 3.21 2.33 -14.93
N GLY A 195 3.58 3.56 -14.62
CA GLY A 195 3.05 4.31 -13.47
C GLY A 195 4.00 4.50 -12.28
N ALA A 196 4.27 5.77 -11.92
CA ALA A 196 4.95 6.13 -10.66
C ALA A 196 4.05 5.89 -9.45
N ARG A 197 4.64 5.52 -8.33
CA ARG A 197 3.94 5.05 -7.14
C ARG A 197 4.30 5.92 -5.95
N ALA A 198 3.31 6.46 -5.26
CA ALA A 198 3.48 7.13 -4.00
C ALA A 198 2.80 6.34 -2.88
N CYS A 199 3.55 6.05 -1.82
CA CYS A 199 3.00 5.48 -0.60
C CYS A 199 3.03 6.58 0.46
N ALA A 200 1.87 7.07 0.90
CA ALA A 200 1.76 8.10 1.92
C ALA A 200 1.35 7.49 3.27
N ARG A 201 2.02 7.94 4.35
CA ARG A 201 1.47 7.77 5.70
C ARG A 201 0.38 8.81 5.88
N PRO A 202 -0.84 8.43 6.29
CA PRO A 202 -1.85 9.42 6.61
C PRO A 202 -1.35 10.29 7.77
N THR A 203 -1.36 11.61 7.59
CA THR A 203 -1.20 12.53 8.71
C THR A 203 -2.46 12.44 9.56
N THR A 204 -2.38 11.64 10.60
CA THR A 204 -3.37 11.49 11.68
C THR A 204 -4.85 11.65 11.33
N PRO A 205 -5.53 10.61 10.90
CA PRO A 205 -6.82 10.28 11.47
C PRO A 205 -6.58 9.43 12.72
N ARG A 206 -7.33 9.66 13.79
CA ARG A 206 -7.35 8.75 14.93
C ARG A 206 -7.94 7.40 14.47
N TRP A 207 -7.08 6.50 14.10
CA TRP A 207 -7.42 5.10 13.85
C TRP A 207 -7.28 4.34 15.18
N SER A 208 -8.19 4.54 16.10
CA SER A 208 -8.33 3.76 17.33
C SER A 208 -9.47 2.75 17.20
#